data_00cd3ded40346e583b5f94c53963ee7d
#
_entry.id   00cd3ded40346e583b5f94c53963ee7d
#
_cell.length_a   1.000
_cell.length_b   1.000
_cell.length_c   1.000
_cell.angle_alpha   90.00
_cell.angle_beta   90.00
_cell.angle_gamma   90.00
#
_symmetry.space_group_name_H-M   'P 1'
#
loop_
_entity.id
_entity.type
_entity.pdbx_description
1 polymer ?
#
loop_
_entity_poly.entity_id
_entity_poly.type
_entity_poly.pdbx_seq_one_letter_code
_entity_poly.pdbx_strand_id
1 'polypeptide(L)'
;MPTDDATDIDTRTAVLDAAAELVAKGGTGALTTRAVATKASIQPPTLYRIFGDKRGLLAALAQDRLARFVKEKEADAPHPDPVEELRNGWDRYVAFGLENPDIFAIMNEIGSPLAQSPASLAGMAALRRRVAKIAQAGRLRIEEERAVALVHASAVGIVTTLLALPLEERDDRLIALARDGALATIVDEEATPDRSDAVLHAIALRAHLDGIAALSAAEKPLMREWLDRLADS
;
A
#
# COMPACT_ATOMS: atom_id res chain seq x y z
N MET A 1 30.96 5.93 24.83
CA MET A 1 30.79 4.60 24.21
C MET A 1 29.48 4.61 23.44
N PRO A 2 29.46 4.36 22.15
CA PRO A 2 28.21 4.14 21.45
C PRO A 2 27.53 2.92 22.07
N THR A 3 26.26 3.04 22.39
CA THR A 3 25.48 1.96 23.00
C THR A 3 25.37 0.82 21.98
N ASP A 4 25.37 -0.43 22.45
CA ASP A 4 25.24 -1.68 21.66
C ASP A 4 24.08 -1.59 20.64
N ASP A 5 23.04 -0.84 20.97
CA ASP A 5 21.84 -0.61 20.19
C ASP A 5 22.08 0.20 18.89
N ALA A 6 22.95 1.23 18.92
CA ALA A 6 23.27 2.03 17.73
C ALA A 6 24.10 1.21 16.73
N THR A 7 25.03 0.39 17.20
CA THR A 7 25.85 -0.50 16.35
C THR A 7 24.99 -1.59 15.70
N ASP A 8 23.97 -2.11 16.39
CA ASP A 8 23.04 -3.09 15.84
C ASP A 8 22.12 -2.49 14.76
N ILE A 9 21.68 -1.24 14.91
CA ILE A 9 20.85 -0.52 13.92
C ILE A 9 21.66 -0.29 12.63
N ASP A 10 22.92 0.19 12.75
CA ASP A 10 23.79 0.40 11.58
C ASP A 10 24.10 -0.93 10.87
N THR A 11 24.37 -2.00 11.63
CA THR A 11 24.61 -3.33 11.07
C THR A 11 23.38 -3.88 10.36
N ARG A 12 22.18 -3.72 10.94
CA ARG A 12 20.92 -4.13 10.34
C ARG A 12 20.68 -3.43 8.99
N THR A 13 20.90 -2.12 8.94
CA THR A 13 20.75 -1.32 7.72
C THR A 13 21.71 -1.76 6.63
N ALA A 14 23.01 -1.94 6.97
CA ALA A 14 24.02 -2.40 6.03
C ALA A 14 23.68 -3.81 5.44
N VAL A 15 23.13 -4.71 6.26
CA VAL A 15 22.68 -6.02 5.82
C VAL A 15 21.49 -5.90 4.87
N LEU A 16 20.52 -5.07 5.17
CA LEU A 16 19.34 -4.87 4.30
C LEU A 16 19.72 -4.24 2.96
N ASP A 17 20.64 -3.28 2.93
CA ASP A 17 21.14 -2.69 1.69
C ASP A 17 21.94 -3.71 0.86
N ALA A 18 22.80 -4.51 1.49
CA ALA A 18 23.52 -5.60 0.84
C ALA A 18 22.55 -6.66 0.25
N ALA A 19 21.51 -7.01 1.01
CA ALA A 19 20.49 -7.96 0.58
C ALA A 19 19.70 -7.41 -0.62
N ALA A 20 19.33 -6.13 -0.59
CA ALA A 20 18.62 -5.46 -1.68
C ALA A 20 19.41 -5.49 -2.98
N GLU A 21 20.71 -5.19 -2.94
CA GLU A 21 21.55 -5.23 -4.13
C GLU A 21 21.70 -6.63 -4.70
N LEU A 22 21.75 -7.66 -3.83
CA LEU A 22 21.83 -9.07 -4.29
C LEU A 22 20.53 -9.49 -4.97
N VAL A 23 19.38 -9.13 -4.38
CA VAL A 23 18.06 -9.41 -4.98
C VAL A 23 17.89 -8.68 -6.31
N ALA A 24 18.28 -7.41 -6.40
CA ALA A 24 18.20 -6.64 -7.64
C ALA A 24 19.05 -7.23 -8.77
N LYS A 25 20.16 -7.93 -8.46
CA LYS A 25 21.06 -8.53 -9.45
C LYS A 25 20.68 -9.95 -9.88
N GLY A 26 20.04 -10.72 -9.03
CA GLY A 26 19.81 -12.14 -9.31
C GLY A 26 18.60 -12.73 -8.56
N GLY A 27 17.62 -11.90 -8.21
CA GLY A 27 16.40 -12.32 -7.52
C GLY A 27 16.67 -12.89 -6.12
N THR A 28 15.62 -13.45 -5.50
CA THR A 28 15.74 -14.12 -4.18
C THR A 28 16.65 -15.35 -4.19
N GLY A 29 16.94 -15.90 -5.37
CA GLY A 29 17.92 -17.00 -5.53
C GLY A 29 19.35 -16.58 -5.19
N ALA A 30 19.74 -15.34 -5.52
CA ALA A 30 21.05 -14.78 -5.21
C ALA A 30 21.24 -14.47 -3.72
N LEU A 31 20.16 -14.37 -2.96
CA LEU A 31 20.18 -14.06 -1.53
C LEU A 31 20.56 -15.30 -0.73
N THR A 32 21.86 -15.58 -0.62
CA THR A 32 22.39 -16.60 0.28
C THR A 32 22.99 -15.94 1.52
N THR A 33 22.92 -16.61 2.68
CA THR A 33 23.50 -16.11 3.94
C THR A 33 24.96 -15.70 3.77
N ARG A 34 25.73 -16.52 3.02
CA ARG A 34 27.15 -16.26 2.76
C ARG A 34 27.35 -15.03 1.89
N ALA A 35 26.56 -14.86 0.80
CA ALA A 35 26.68 -13.71 -0.08
C ALA A 35 26.35 -12.41 0.65
N VAL A 36 25.26 -12.41 1.46
CA VAL A 36 24.86 -11.23 2.27
C VAL A 36 25.92 -10.92 3.32
N ALA A 37 26.38 -11.89 4.10
CA ALA A 37 27.40 -11.68 5.13
C ALA A 37 28.71 -11.12 4.54
N THR A 38 29.17 -11.67 3.39
CA THR A 38 30.34 -11.17 2.68
C THR A 38 30.14 -9.72 2.23
N LYS A 39 28.99 -9.42 1.59
CA LYS A 39 28.71 -8.08 1.07
C LYS A 39 28.53 -7.02 2.15
N ALA A 40 27.87 -7.38 3.25
CA ALA A 40 27.70 -6.51 4.41
C ALA A 40 28.93 -6.45 5.34
N SER A 41 30.01 -7.19 5.02
CA SER A 41 31.24 -7.27 5.83
C SER A 41 30.99 -7.72 7.27
N ILE A 42 30.06 -8.65 7.48
CA ILE A 42 29.74 -9.24 8.78
C ILE A 42 30.01 -10.74 8.82
N GLN A 43 30.04 -11.31 10.03
CA GLN A 43 30.12 -12.76 10.19
C GLN A 43 28.74 -13.41 10.08
N PRO A 44 28.59 -14.60 9.48
CA PRO A 44 27.30 -15.29 9.36
C PRO A 44 26.52 -15.46 10.68
N PRO A 45 27.12 -15.73 11.85
CA PRO A 45 26.41 -15.78 13.11
C PRO A 45 25.68 -14.48 13.47
N THR A 46 26.24 -13.33 13.12
CA THR A 46 25.61 -12.02 13.33
C THR A 46 24.32 -11.90 12.52
N LEU A 47 24.31 -12.38 11.28
CA LEU A 47 23.12 -12.37 10.43
C LEU A 47 22.01 -13.24 11.01
N TYR A 48 22.36 -14.44 11.50
CA TYR A 48 21.37 -15.32 12.14
C TYR A 48 20.82 -14.72 13.44
N ARG A 49 21.66 -14.03 14.22
CA ARG A 49 21.24 -13.35 15.45
C ARG A 49 20.22 -12.24 15.16
N ILE A 50 20.38 -11.48 14.06
CA ILE A 50 19.54 -10.32 13.72
C ILE A 50 18.24 -10.74 13.01
N PHE A 51 18.31 -11.72 12.09
CA PHE A 51 17.21 -12.05 11.18
C PHE A 51 16.65 -13.46 11.36
N GLY A 52 17.28 -14.30 12.18
CA GLY A 52 16.89 -15.70 12.39
C GLY A 52 17.35 -16.59 11.25
N ASP A 53 16.69 -16.50 10.11
CA ASP A 53 16.96 -17.32 8.93
C ASP A 53 16.83 -16.51 7.63
N LYS A 54 16.95 -17.17 6.48
CA LYS A 54 16.78 -16.55 5.17
C LYS A 54 15.37 -15.93 4.98
N ARG A 55 14.35 -16.60 5.52
CA ARG A 55 12.96 -16.12 5.42
C ARG A 55 12.76 -14.85 6.25
N GLY A 56 13.32 -14.80 7.46
CA GLY A 56 13.32 -13.60 8.29
C GLY A 56 14.06 -12.43 7.65
N LEU A 57 15.21 -12.69 6.99
CA LEU A 57 15.92 -11.66 6.24
C LEU A 57 15.10 -11.14 5.05
N LEU A 58 14.48 -12.02 4.27
CA LEU A 58 13.60 -11.62 3.16
C LEU A 58 12.40 -10.80 3.65
N ALA A 59 11.77 -11.21 4.75
CA ALA A 59 10.68 -10.48 5.36
C ALA A 59 11.10 -9.08 5.82
N ALA A 60 12.27 -8.97 6.47
CA ALA A 60 12.83 -7.69 6.91
C ALA A 60 13.18 -6.78 5.72
N LEU A 61 13.72 -7.34 4.63
CA LEU A 61 13.99 -6.62 3.39
C LEU A 61 12.71 -6.09 2.74
N ALA A 62 11.68 -6.93 2.63
CA ALA A 62 10.39 -6.51 2.08
C ALA A 62 9.75 -5.39 2.92
N GLN A 63 9.82 -5.50 4.24
CA GLN A 63 9.33 -4.47 5.16
C GLN A 63 10.10 -3.14 5.00
N ASP A 64 11.43 -3.17 4.90
CA ASP A 64 12.26 -1.97 4.70
C ASP A 64 11.92 -1.28 3.37
N ARG A 65 11.84 -2.04 2.27
CA ARG A 65 11.51 -1.51 0.95
C ARG A 65 10.11 -0.90 0.89
N LEU A 66 9.14 -1.59 1.47
CA LEU A 66 7.79 -1.05 1.57
C LEU A 66 7.74 0.23 2.44
N ALA A 67 8.46 0.25 3.56
CA ALA A 67 8.51 1.44 4.41
C ALA A 67 9.11 2.65 3.68
N ARG A 68 10.20 2.45 2.93
CA ARG A 68 10.81 3.51 2.08
C ARG A 68 9.81 3.98 1.02
N PHE A 69 9.17 3.06 0.30
CA PHE A 69 8.15 3.38 -0.70
C PHE A 69 6.99 4.21 -0.11
N VAL A 70 6.45 3.81 1.04
CA VAL A 70 5.35 4.52 1.71
C VAL A 70 5.80 5.92 2.14
N LYS A 71 7.01 6.05 2.71
CA LYS A 71 7.57 7.32 3.14
C LYS A 71 7.80 8.29 1.98
N GLU A 72 8.37 7.81 0.88
CA GLU A 72 8.58 8.61 -0.34
C GLU A 72 7.22 9.11 -0.90
N LYS A 73 6.22 8.23 -0.88
CA LYS A 73 4.87 8.56 -1.35
C LYS A 73 4.12 9.57 -0.46
N GLU A 74 4.43 9.62 0.84
CA GLU A 74 3.87 10.60 1.78
C GLU A 74 4.55 11.96 1.69
N ALA A 75 5.78 12.03 1.15
CA ALA A 75 6.51 13.27 0.95
C ALA A 75 6.03 14.08 -0.26
N ASP A 76 5.23 13.49 -1.16
CA ASP A 76 4.71 14.20 -2.31
C ASP A 76 3.60 15.17 -1.92
N ALA A 77 3.58 16.32 -2.58
CA ALA A 77 2.48 17.27 -2.43
C ALA A 77 1.15 16.62 -2.85
N PRO A 78 0.08 16.80 -2.05
CA PRO A 78 -1.25 16.29 -2.42
C PRO A 78 -1.70 16.88 -3.76
N HIS A 79 -2.31 16.05 -4.60
CA HIS A 79 -2.92 16.55 -5.83
C HIS A 79 -4.23 17.31 -5.50
N PRO A 80 -4.52 18.44 -6.18
CA PRO A 80 -5.77 19.18 -5.95
C PRO A 80 -7.03 18.35 -6.22
N ASP A 81 -7.02 17.50 -7.25
CA ASP A 81 -8.08 16.54 -7.53
C ASP A 81 -7.80 15.22 -6.79
N PRO A 82 -8.69 14.78 -5.86
CA PRO A 82 -8.52 13.57 -5.09
C PRO A 82 -8.58 12.29 -5.95
N VAL A 83 -9.25 12.31 -7.10
CA VAL A 83 -9.27 11.17 -8.03
C VAL A 83 -7.91 11.01 -8.70
N GLU A 84 -7.30 12.11 -9.15
CA GLU A 84 -5.95 12.08 -9.70
C GLU A 84 -4.90 11.70 -8.63
N GLU A 85 -5.09 12.11 -7.36
CA GLU A 85 -4.23 11.66 -6.27
C GLU A 85 -4.31 10.13 -6.06
N LEU A 86 -5.51 9.55 -6.18
CA LEU A 86 -5.69 8.10 -6.11
C LEU A 86 -5.09 7.41 -7.34
N ARG A 87 -5.31 7.92 -8.56
CA ARG A 87 -4.74 7.45 -9.82
C ARG A 87 -3.22 7.36 -9.74
N ASN A 88 -2.57 8.45 -9.39
CA ASN A 88 -1.13 8.52 -9.22
C ASN A 88 -0.62 7.54 -8.15
N GLY A 89 -1.38 7.40 -7.07
CA GLY A 89 -1.08 6.46 -6.00
C GLY A 89 -1.12 5.00 -6.45
N TRP A 90 -2.08 4.66 -7.29
CA TRP A 90 -2.26 3.33 -7.88
C TRP A 90 -1.13 3.01 -8.86
N ASP A 91 -0.82 3.93 -9.79
CA ASP A 91 0.24 3.76 -10.77
C ASP A 91 1.61 3.51 -10.10
N ARG A 92 1.93 4.27 -9.05
CA ARG A 92 3.18 4.06 -8.30
C ARG A 92 3.22 2.72 -7.57
N TYR A 93 2.10 2.25 -7.01
CA TYR A 93 2.05 0.95 -6.37
C TYR A 93 2.29 -0.18 -7.37
N VAL A 94 1.69 -0.08 -8.55
CA VAL A 94 1.91 -1.05 -9.64
C VAL A 94 3.36 -1.01 -10.12
N ALA A 95 3.92 0.17 -10.36
CA ALA A 95 5.33 0.32 -10.74
C ALA A 95 6.26 -0.30 -9.68
N PHE A 96 6.05 -0.01 -8.39
CA PHE A 96 6.81 -0.64 -7.30
C PHE A 96 6.75 -2.16 -7.35
N GLY A 97 5.56 -2.73 -7.57
CA GLY A 97 5.39 -4.18 -7.67
C GLY A 97 6.13 -4.81 -8.85
N LEU A 98 6.09 -4.16 -10.02
CA LEU A 98 6.78 -4.63 -11.22
C LEU A 98 8.31 -4.48 -11.14
N GLU A 99 8.79 -3.43 -10.49
CA GLU A 99 10.22 -3.19 -10.25
C GLU A 99 10.80 -4.08 -9.15
N ASN A 100 9.97 -4.57 -8.23
CA ASN A 100 10.38 -5.35 -7.08
C ASN A 100 9.59 -6.69 -6.97
N PRO A 101 9.66 -7.58 -7.99
CA PRO A 101 8.79 -8.76 -8.08
C PRO A 101 8.92 -9.70 -6.88
N ASP A 102 10.13 -9.94 -6.41
CA ASP A 102 10.38 -10.82 -5.26
C ASP A 102 9.80 -10.25 -3.96
N ILE A 103 9.94 -8.93 -3.77
CA ILE A 103 9.39 -8.22 -2.62
C ILE A 103 7.87 -8.25 -2.67
N PHE A 104 7.31 -7.97 -3.85
CA PHE A 104 5.87 -8.00 -4.08
C PHE A 104 5.28 -9.38 -3.79
N ALA A 105 5.94 -10.45 -4.23
CA ALA A 105 5.51 -11.83 -3.96
C ALA A 105 5.47 -12.15 -2.46
N ILE A 106 6.50 -11.74 -1.71
CA ILE A 106 6.58 -11.95 -0.25
C ILE A 106 5.49 -11.15 0.47
N MET A 107 5.23 -9.91 0.04
CA MET A 107 4.20 -9.05 0.64
C MET A 107 2.79 -9.61 0.45
N ASN A 108 2.52 -10.23 -0.68
CA ASN A 108 1.20 -10.72 -1.07
C ASN A 108 1.03 -12.25 -0.86
N GLU A 109 1.99 -12.91 -0.22
CA GLU A 109 1.86 -14.32 0.19
C GLU A 109 0.68 -14.47 1.17
N ILE A 110 -0.24 -15.41 0.88
CA ILE A 110 -1.40 -15.67 1.74
C ILE A 110 -0.92 -16.11 3.13
N GLY A 111 -1.41 -15.44 4.16
CA GLY A 111 -0.99 -15.69 5.55
C GLY A 111 0.36 -15.08 5.90
N SER A 112 0.94 -14.23 5.05
CA SER A 112 2.19 -13.53 5.36
C SER A 112 2.03 -12.65 6.60
N PRO A 113 2.94 -12.74 7.59
CA PRO A 113 2.95 -11.83 8.73
C PRO A 113 3.22 -10.38 8.32
N LEU A 114 3.73 -10.15 7.10
CA LEU A 114 3.97 -8.81 6.57
C LEU A 114 2.67 -8.03 6.31
N ALA A 115 1.53 -8.70 6.13
CA ALA A 115 0.23 -8.02 6.02
C ALA A 115 -0.10 -7.16 7.25
N GLN A 116 0.42 -7.53 8.42
CA GLN A 116 0.28 -6.80 9.68
C GLN A 116 1.52 -5.94 10.03
N SER A 117 2.48 -5.82 9.12
CA SER A 117 3.65 -4.98 9.36
C SER A 117 3.27 -3.50 9.43
N PRO A 118 4.01 -2.68 10.20
CA PRO A 118 3.76 -1.23 10.25
C PRO A 118 3.74 -0.57 8.87
N ALA A 119 4.59 -1.01 7.95
CA ALA A 119 4.67 -0.47 6.60
C ALA A 119 3.42 -0.85 5.77
N SER A 120 2.93 -2.09 5.85
CA SER A 120 1.69 -2.52 5.17
C SER A 120 0.47 -1.78 5.71
N LEU A 121 0.38 -1.65 7.04
CA LEU A 121 -0.71 -0.91 7.68
C LEU A 121 -0.68 0.58 7.29
N ALA A 122 0.51 1.21 7.24
CA ALA A 122 0.67 2.59 6.78
C ALA A 122 0.27 2.75 5.30
N GLY A 123 0.65 1.82 4.43
CA GLY A 123 0.24 1.80 3.03
C GLY A 123 -1.28 1.72 2.86
N MET A 124 -1.93 0.83 3.60
CA MET A 124 -3.40 0.72 3.60
C MET A 124 -4.08 1.96 4.18
N ALA A 125 -3.53 2.55 5.25
CA ALA A 125 -4.03 3.81 5.80
C ALA A 125 -3.90 4.95 4.78
N ALA A 126 -2.82 5.01 4.00
CA ALA A 126 -2.67 5.99 2.93
C ALA A 126 -3.70 5.81 1.82
N LEU A 127 -4.03 4.56 1.44
CA LEU A 127 -5.09 4.27 0.47
C LEU A 127 -6.47 4.71 1.01
N ARG A 128 -6.80 4.37 2.26
CA ARG A 128 -8.04 4.81 2.92
C ARG A 128 -8.17 6.33 2.93
N ARG A 129 -7.11 7.06 3.28
CA ARG A 129 -7.13 8.54 3.26
C ARG A 129 -7.44 9.10 1.87
N ARG A 130 -6.92 8.50 0.78
CA ARG A 130 -7.21 8.94 -0.59
C ARG A 130 -8.67 8.68 -0.98
N VAL A 131 -9.18 7.50 -0.65
CA VAL A 131 -10.60 7.16 -0.89
C VAL A 131 -11.52 8.09 -0.08
N ALA A 132 -11.21 8.35 1.19
CA ALA A 132 -11.97 9.27 2.02
C ALA A 132 -12.01 10.70 1.45
N LYS A 133 -10.93 11.18 0.82
CA LYS A 133 -10.96 12.49 0.11
C LYS A 133 -11.95 12.51 -1.05
N ILE A 134 -12.05 11.41 -1.81
CA ILE A 134 -13.03 11.28 -2.90
C ILE A 134 -14.46 11.27 -2.33
N ALA A 135 -14.68 10.56 -1.22
CA ALA A 135 -15.97 10.56 -0.52
C ALA A 135 -16.33 11.97 -0.01
N GLN A 136 -15.38 12.67 0.63
CA GLN A 136 -15.57 14.05 1.10
C GLN A 136 -15.88 15.03 -0.05
N ALA A 137 -15.33 14.78 -1.24
CA ALA A 137 -15.66 15.55 -2.44
C ALA A 137 -17.04 15.18 -3.05
N GLY A 138 -17.78 14.24 -2.45
CA GLY A 138 -19.08 13.77 -2.95
C GLY A 138 -19.00 12.97 -4.26
N ARG A 139 -17.81 12.42 -4.56
CA ARG A 139 -17.53 11.73 -5.82
C ARG A 139 -17.37 10.22 -5.68
N LEU A 140 -17.58 9.65 -4.48
CA LEU A 140 -17.48 8.21 -4.25
C LEU A 140 -18.86 7.55 -4.42
N ARG A 141 -18.94 6.53 -5.28
CA ARG A 141 -20.19 5.84 -5.65
C ARG A 141 -20.57 4.69 -4.71
N ILE A 142 -19.59 4.12 -4.03
CA ILE A 142 -19.77 2.95 -3.16
C ILE A 142 -19.15 3.21 -1.79
N GLU A 143 -19.45 2.36 -0.83
CA GLU A 143 -18.92 2.44 0.53
C GLU A 143 -17.38 2.43 0.53
N GLU A 144 -16.76 3.22 1.43
CA GLU A 144 -15.31 3.49 1.44
C GLU A 144 -14.45 2.22 1.54
N GLU A 145 -14.78 1.28 2.44
CA GLU A 145 -13.98 0.06 2.61
C GLU A 145 -14.11 -0.88 1.41
N ARG A 146 -15.27 -0.89 0.72
CA ARG A 146 -15.42 -1.61 -0.55
C ARG A 146 -14.59 -0.99 -1.66
N ALA A 147 -14.56 0.34 -1.73
CA ALA A 147 -13.71 1.05 -2.69
C ALA A 147 -12.22 0.79 -2.44
N VAL A 148 -11.79 0.83 -1.18
CA VAL A 148 -10.41 0.49 -0.77
C VAL A 148 -10.07 -0.94 -1.18
N ALA A 149 -10.95 -1.91 -0.88
CA ALA A 149 -10.74 -3.31 -1.23
C ALA A 149 -10.64 -3.52 -2.75
N LEU A 150 -11.53 -2.90 -3.53
CA LEU A 150 -11.55 -3.02 -4.99
C LEU A 150 -10.29 -2.43 -5.63
N VAL A 151 -9.89 -1.22 -5.21
CA VAL A 151 -8.67 -0.56 -5.72
C VAL A 151 -7.43 -1.38 -5.39
N HIS A 152 -7.33 -1.89 -4.16
CA HIS A 152 -6.20 -2.73 -3.74
C HIS A 152 -6.18 -4.05 -4.51
N ALA A 153 -7.31 -4.75 -4.61
CA ALA A 153 -7.41 -6.02 -5.33
C ALA A 153 -7.06 -5.86 -6.83
N SER A 154 -7.52 -4.77 -7.47
CA SER A 154 -7.18 -4.45 -8.85
C SER A 154 -5.67 -4.25 -9.03
N ALA A 155 -5.04 -3.48 -8.16
CA ALA A 155 -3.60 -3.20 -8.22
C ALA A 155 -2.75 -4.47 -7.99
N VAL A 156 -3.11 -5.29 -6.99
CA VAL A 156 -2.44 -6.58 -6.74
C VAL A 156 -2.65 -7.54 -7.91
N GLY A 157 -3.88 -7.61 -8.42
CA GLY A 157 -4.25 -8.50 -9.53
C GLY A 157 -3.46 -8.20 -10.80
N ILE A 158 -3.36 -6.93 -11.21
CA ILE A 158 -2.64 -6.58 -12.44
C ILE A 158 -1.13 -6.84 -12.31
N VAL A 159 -0.51 -6.50 -11.16
CA VAL A 159 0.91 -6.80 -10.94
C VAL A 159 1.16 -8.30 -10.98
N THR A 160 0.35 -9.10 -10.29
CA THR A 160 0.47 -10.56 -10.29
C THR A 160 0.32 -11.14 -11.69
N THR A 161 -0.66 -10.64 -12.47
CA THR A 161 -0.89 -11.07 -13.85
C THR A 161 0.31 -10.78 -14.73
N LEU A 162 0.84 -9.56 -14.68
CA LEU A 162 1.98 -9.17 -15.51
C LEU A 162 3.27 -9.90 -15.10
N LEU A 163 3.50 -10.12 -13.81
CA LEU A 163 4.68 -10.86 -13.33
C LEU A 163 4.65 -12.35 -13.69
N ALA A 164 3.48 -12.92 -13.93
CA ALA A 164 3.34 -14.30 -14.41
C ALA A 164 3.69 -14.47 -15.90
N LEU A 165 3.79 -13.39 -16.65
CA LEU A 165 4.13 -13.41 -18.09
C LEU A 165 5.62 -13.13 -18.31
N PRO A 166 6.24 -13.70 -19.37
CA PRO A 166 7.51 -13.25 -19.88
C PRO A 166 7.50 -11.75 -20.18
N LEU A 167 8.65 -11.09 -20.03
CA LEU A 167 8.73 -9.63 -20.16
C LEU A 167 8.22 -9.13 -21.52
N GLU A 168 8.51 -9.87 -22.60
CA GLU A 168 8.11 -9.58 -23.98
C GLU A 168 6.62 -9.75 -24.25
N GLU A 169 5.90 -10.48 -23.39
CA GLU A 169 4.45 -10.71 -23.51
C GLU A 169 3.63 -9.75 -22.65
N ARG A 170 4.26 -8.89 -21.85
CA ARG A 170 3.57 -7.93 -20.98
C ARG A 170 2.98 -6.80 -21.81
N ASP A 171 1.67 -6.60 -21.70
CA ASP A 171 1.00 -5.47 -22.33
C ASP A 171 0.74 -4.36 -21.29
N ASP A 172 1.53 -3.29 -21.34
CA ASP A 172 1.45 -2.16 -20.41
C ASP A 172 0.08 -1.43 -20.50
N ARG A 173 -0.67 -1.59 -21.61
CA ARG A 173 -2.02 -1.03 -21.71
C ARG A 173 -3.00 -1.66 -20.73
N LEU A 174 -2.74 -2.90 -20.28
CA LEU A 174 -3.55 -3.55 -19.24
C LEU A 174 -3.47 -2.79 -17.90
N ILE A 175 -2.35 -2.11 -17.62
CA ILE A 175 -2.19 -1.30 -16.42
C ILE A 175 -3.24 -0.18 -16.40
N ALA A 176 -3.33 0.60 -17.49
CA ALA A 176 -4.29 1.68 -17.60
C ALA A 176 -5.74 1.16 -17.59
N LEU A 177 -6.03 0.06 -18.31
CA LEU A 177 -7.36 -0.55 -18.34
C LEU A 177 -7.83 -1.03 -16.96
N ALA A 178 -6.94 -1.69 -16.20
CA ALA A 178 -7.27 -2.16 -14.84
C ALA A 178 -7.53 -0.99 -13.88
N ARG A 179 -6.68 0.04 -13.94
CA ARG A 179 -6.84 1.25 -13.15
C ARG A 179 -8.15 1.96 -13.48
N ASP A 180 -8.36 2.26 -14.75
CA ASP A 180 -9.51 3.06 -15.18
C ASP A 180 -10.82 2.30 -14.98
N GLY A 181 -10.83 0.97 -15.14
CA GLY A 181 -11.96 0.12 -14.78
C GLY A 181 -12.30 0.14 -13.30
N ALA A 182 -11.27 0.06 -12.43
CA ALA A 182 -11.46 0.17 -10.98
C ALA A 182 -11.99 1.55 -10.59
N LEU A 183 -11.41 2.62 -11.13
CA LEU A 183 -11.83 4.00 -10.86
C LEU A 183 -13.26 4.27 -11.36
N ALA A 184 -13.61 3.86 -12.57
CA ALA A 184 -14.95 4.03 -13.12
C ALA A 184 -16.03 3.34 -12.27
N THR A 185 -15.67 2.27 -11.56
CA THR A 185 -16.60 1.57 -10.66
C THR A 185 -16.86 2.35 -9.38
N ILE A 186 -15.84 3.05 -8.85
CA ILE A 186 -15.91 3.70 -7.54
C ILE A 186 -16.14 5.21 -7.59
N VAL A 187 -15.85 5.87 -8.72
CA VAL A 187 -15.90 7.33 -8.87
C VAL A 187 -17.09 7.74 -9.74
N ASP A 188 -17.78 8.77 -9.30
CA ASP A 188 -18.71 9.54 -10.13
C ASP A 188 -17.98 10.77 -10.71
N GLU A 189 -17.68 10.74 -12.01
CA GLU A 189 -17.03 11.86 -12.70
C GLU A 189 -18.01 13.02 -12.95
N GLU A 190 -19.31 12.74 -12.99
CA GLU A 190 -20.38 13.72 -13.24
C GLU A 190 -21.02 14.24 -11.95
N ALA A 191 -20.47 13.86 -10.77
CA ALA A 191 -21.02 14.32 -9.49
C ALA A 191 -20.93 15.84 -9.41
N THR A 192 -22.03 16.49 -9.78
CA THR A 192 -22.29 17.91 -9.51
C THR A 192 -22.97 18.03 -8.15
N PRO A 193 -22.76 19.14 -7.40
CA PRO A 193 -23.40 19.36 -6.09
C PRO A 193 -24.94 19.29 -6.09
N ASP A 194 -25.55 19.21 -7.25
CA ASP A 194 -27.01 19.30 -7.46
C ASP A 194 -27.69 17.91 -7.58
N ARG A 195 -26.96 16.82 -7.44
CA ARG A 195 -27.54 15.48 -7.53
C ARG A 195 -28.17 15.08 -6.19
N SER A 196 -29.51 14.92 -6.21
CA SER A 196 -30.30 14.44 -5.05
C SER A 196 -30.16 12.93 -4.80
N ASP A 197 -28.95 12.40 -4.88
CA ASP A 197 -28.66 11.01 -4.58
C ASP A 197 -28.36 10.86 -3.07
N ALA A 198 -29.33 10.34 -2.34
CA ALA A 198 -29.22 10.15 -0.90
C ALA A 198 -28.01 9.27 -0.51
N VAL A 199 -27.66 8.31 -1.36
CA VAL A 199 -26.51 7.40 -1.18
C VAL A 199 -25.20 8.18 -1.22
N LEU A 200 -25.00 9.02 -2.25
CA LEU A 200 -23.78 9.85 -2.38
C LEU A 200 -23.63 10.83 -1.21
N HIS A 201 -24.76 11.46 -0.81
CA HIS A 201 -24.76 12.38 0.33
C HIS A 201 -24.50 11.67 1.65
N ALA A 202 -25.01 10.44 1.84
CA ALA A 202 -24.74 9.65 3.03
C ALA A 202 -23.26 9.27 3.11
N ILE A 203 -22.64 8.83 2.01
CA ILE A 203 -21.21 8.52 1.92
C ILE A 203 -20.35 9.75 2.23
N ALA A 204 -20.67 10.89 1.62
CA ALA A 204 -19.94 12.15 1.83
C ALA A 204 -20.06 12.63 3.28
N LEU A 205 -21.27 12.63 3.86
CA LEU A 205 -21.50 13.05 5.25
C LEU A 205 -20.78 12.12 6.24
N ARG A 206 -20.77 10.82 5.98
CA ARG A 206 -20.03 9.84 6.78
C ARG A 206 -18.54 10.14 6.79
N ALA A 207 -17.94 10.47 5.66
CA ALA A 207 -16.52 10.80 5.54
C ALA A 207 -16.12 12.07 6.32
N HIS A 208 -17.08 12.98 6.57
CA HIS A 208 -16.86 14.18 7.38
C HIS A 208 -17.20 14.00 8.86
N LEU A 209 -17.86 12.91 9.27
CA LEU A 209 -18.51 12.75 10.56
C LEU A 209 -17.58 12.97 11.76
N ASP A 210 -16.34 12.51 11.70
CA ASP A 210 -15.39 12.66 12.80
C ASP A 210 -14.98 14.12 13.04
N GLY A 211 -14.98 14.96 11.99
CA GLY A 211 -14.70 16.40 12.08
C GLY A 211 -15.86 17.27 12.55
N ILE A 212 -17.07 16.71 12.68
CA ILE A 212 -18.25 17.50 13.09
C ILE A 212 -18.21 17.74 14.60
N ALA A 213 -17.93 19.00 14.99
CA ALA A 213 -17.86 19.41 16.40
C ALA A 213 -19.24 19.51 17.10
N ALA A 214 -20.32 19.65 16.32
CA ALA A 214 -21.67 19.74 16.83
C ALA A 214 -22.23 18.45 17.41
N LEU A 215 -21.61 17.30 17.10
CA LEU A 215 -22.02 15.97 17.54
C LEU A 215 -21.15 15.50 18.72
N SER A 216 -21.81 14.98 19.74
CA SER A 216 -21.15 14.32 20.87
C SER A 216 -20.50 12.99 20.48
N ALA A 217 -19.63 12.48 21.35
CA ALA A 217 -18.99 11.17 21.18
C ALA A 217 -20.00 10.01 21.11
N ALA A 218 -21.18 10.14 21.71
CA ALA A 218 -22.24 9.14 21.70
C ALA A 218 -23.09 9.20 20.42
N GLU A 219 -23.27 10.38 19.85
CA GLU A 219 -24.09 10.58 18.63
C GLU A 219 -23.38 10.15 17.36
N LYS A 220 -22.06 10.32 17.29
CA LYS A 220 -21.28 9.96 16.10
C LYS A 220 -21.40 8.49 15.70
N PRO A 221 -21.29 7.50 16.61
CA PRO A 221 -21.51 6.09 16.27
C PRO A 221 -22.90 5.79 15.74
N LEU A 222 -23.95 6.38 16.36
CA LEU A 222 -25.32 6.19 15.91
C LEU A 222 -25.57 6.77 14.51
N MET A 223 -25.08 7.99 14.28
CA MET A 223 -25.19 8.62 12.96
C MET A 223 -24.41 7.83 11.90
N ARG A 224 -23.24 7.30 12.25
CA ARG A 224 -22.48 6.42 11.32
C ARG A 224 -23.32 5.21 10.92
N GLU A 225 -23.96 4.52 11.87
CA GLU A 225 -24.83 3.39 11.59
C GLU A 225 -26.00 3.74 10.64
N TRP A 226 -26.59 4.90 10.79
CA TRP A 226 -27.65 5.36 9.88
C TRP A 226 -27.14 5.66 8.48
N LEU A 227 -26.00 6.33 8.38
CA LEU A 227 -25.36 6.65 7.11
C LEU A 227 -24.89 5.40 6.38
N ASP A 228 -24.39 4.38 7.11
CA ASP A 228 -24.03 3.09 6.54
C ASP A 228 -25.24 2.40 5.90
N ARG A 229 -26.37 2.38 6.60
CA ARG A 229 -27.62 1.80 6.06
C ARG A 229 -28.14 2.55 4.83
N LEU A 230 -27.99 3.87 4.79
CA LEU A 230 -28.37 4.67 3.62
C LEU A 230 -27.41 4.45 2.45
N ALA A 231 -26.12 4.26 2.71
CA ALA A 231 -25.12 4.01 1.70
C ALA A 231 -25.24 2.60 1.05
N ASP A 232 -25.87 1.67 1.77
CA ASP A 232 -26.11 0.28 1.30
C ASP A 232 -27.48 0.10 0.62
N SER A 233 -28.34 1.13 0.55
CA SER A 233 -29.68 1.06 -0.05
C SER A 233 -29.64 1.32 -1.56
#